data_153a69e0a517469dec03371107ae9e26
#
_entry.id   153a69e0a517469dec03371107ae9e26
#
_cell.length_a   1.000
_cell.length_b   1.000
_cell.length_c   1.000
_cell.angle_alpha   90.00
_cell.angle_beta   90.00
_cell.angle_gamma   90.00
#
_symmetry.space_group_name_H-M   'P 1'
#
loop_
_entity.id
_entity.type
_entity.pdbx_description
1 polymer ?
#
loop_
_entity_poly.entity_id
_entity_poly.type
_entity_poly.pdbx_seq_one_letter_code
_entity_poly.pdbx_strand_id
1 'polypeptide(L)'
;MRASTLGRALALSALSAVPALALAQAQGAAPSLPLIVGQGAQGTSYSVPIQTLLFFTALSFLPAVLLLMTGFTRIVIVLSLLRQALGTQAAPPNQVIVGLSLFLTFFVMGPTFDKVYDEAYKPFSENRIRAEEAFTRGEAPMREFMLKQTRQADVMLFAKLAKLPADVKGEAVPLKVLVPAFVTSELKSAFQIGFMIFIPFLIIDMVVASVLMSLGMMMLSPVLVALPFKLMLFVLADVWNLLLGSLAASFAT
;
A
#
# COMPACT_ATOMS: atom_id res chain seq x y z
N MET A 1 33.03 -1.63 73.09
CA MET A 1 32.99 -1.93 71.66
C MET A 1 31.81 -2.86 71.26
N ARG A 2 30.57 -2.68 71.72
CA ARG A 2 29.41 -3.52 71.36
C ARG A 2 28.15 -2.73 70.88
N ALA A 3 28.21 -1.39 70.82
CA ALA A 3 27.06 -0.57 70.42
C ALA A 3 27.03 -0.22 68.89
N SER A 4 28.14 -0.42 68.16
CA SER A 4 28.23 -0.06 66.74
C SER A 4 27.77 -1.16 65.76
N THR A 5 27.63 -2.41 66.22
CA THR A 5 27.22 -3.52 65.34
C THR A 5 25.70 -3.68 65.25
N LEU A 6 24.96 -3.30 66.32
CA LEU A 6 23.48 -3.32 66.27
C LEU A 6 22.91 -2.21 65.37
N GLY A 7 23.50 -1.02 65.35
CA GLY A 7 23.07 0.07 64.52
C GLY A 7 23.27 -0.20 63.02
N ARG A 8 24.35 -0.92 62.67
CA ARG A 8 24.60 -1.33 61.26
C ARG A 8 23.69 -2.44 60.79
N ALA A 9 23.31 -3.40 61.67
CA ALA A 9 22.36 -4.46 61.34
C ALA A 9 20.94 -3.95 61.10
N LEU A 10 20.50 -2.96 61.89
CA LEU A 10 19.20 -2.29 61.71
C LEU A 10 19.15 -1.41 60.42
N ALA A 11 20.25 -0.73 60.10
CA ALA A 11 20.32 0.09 58.88
C ALA A 11 20.33 -0.80 57.59
N LEU A 12 20.97 -1.96 57.62
CA LEU A 12 20.99 -2.93 56.50
C LEU A 12 19.64 -3.61 56.31
N SER A 13 18.89 -3.88 57.36
CA SER A 13 17.54 -4.47 57.26
C SER A 13 16.49 -3.46 56.77
N ALA A 14 16.64 -2.17 57.07
CA ALA A 14 15.77 -1.11 56.54
C ALA A 14 16.01 -0.86 55.05
N LEU A 15 17.26 -1.04 54.54
CA LEU A 15 17.58 -0.80 53.15
C LEU A 15 17.11 -1.97 52.23
N SER A 16 16.95 -3.20 52.78
CA SER A 16 16.44 -4.34 52.01
C SER A 16 14.90 -4.42 51.94
N ALA A 17 14.19 -3.67 52.81
CA ALA A 17 12.72 -3.67 52.83
C ALA A 17 12.10 -2.75 51.79
N VAL A 18 12.83 -1.72 51.31
CA VAL A 18 12.32 -0.74 50.34
C VAL A 18 12.03 -1.34 48.97
N PRO A 19 12.86 -2.23 48.37
CA PRO A 19 12.52 -2.84 47.09
C PRO A 19 11.37 -3.86 47.16
N ALA A 20 11.17 -4.53 48.32
CA ALA A 20 10.07 -5.47 48.48
C ALA A 20 8.69 -4.81 48.56
N LEU A 21 8.62 -3.59 49.16
CA LEU A 21 7.39 -2.80 49.19
C LEU A 21 7.08 -2.16 47.84
N ALA A 22 8.10 -1.79 47.04
CA ALA A 22 7.91 -1.30 45.68
C ALA A 22 7.42 -2.39 44.70
N LEU A 23 7.85 -3.62 44.89
CA LEU A 23 7.37 -4.78 44.10
C LEU A 23 5.95 -5.23 44.50
N ALA A 24 5.57 -5.07 45.78
CA ALA A 24 4.22 -5.40 46.25
C ALA A 24 3.16 -4.38 45.75
N GLN A 25 3.55 -3.11 45.53
CA GLN A 25 2.66 -2.10 44.97
C GLN A 25 2.52 -2.20 43.43
N ALA A 26 3.45 -2.84 42.75
CA ALA A 26 3.37 -3.09 41.30
C ALA A 26 2.42 -4.26 40.92
N GLN A 27 1.95 -5.04 41.90
CA GLN A 27 0.98 -6.15 41.65
C GLN A 27 -0.49 -5.72 41.79
N GLY A 28 -0.77 -4.47 42.09
CA GLY A 28 -2.15 -3.98 42.27
C GLY A 28 -2.50 -2.83 41.34
N ALA A 29 -2.58 -3.05 40.07
CA ALA A 29 -3.40 -2.37 39.05
C ALA A 29 -2.82 -2.64 37.67
N ALA A 30 -3.04 -3.80 37.12
CA ALA A 30 -3.17 -3.88 35.68
C ALA A 30 -4.28 -2.88 35.30
N PRO A 31 -4.06 -1.93 34.37
CA PRO A 31 -5.13 -1.08 33.92
C PRO A 31 -6.21 -1.98 33.35
N SER A 32 -7.26 -2.20 34.10
CA SER A 32 -8.48 -2.83 33.61
C SER A 32 -9.03 -1.84 32.58
N LEU A 33 -8.75 -2.08 31.31
CA LEU A 33 -9.47 -1.43 30.23
C LEU A 33 -10.97 -1.59 30.51
N PRO A 34 -11.78 -0.51 30.44
CA PRO A 34 -13.18 -0.59 30.75
C PRO A 34 -13.83 -1.64 29.87
N LEU A 35 -14.38 -2.69 30.49
CA LEU A 35 -15.13 -3.75 29.83
C LEU A 35 -16.43 -3.16 29.30
N ILE A 36 -16.42 -2.67 28.08
CA ILE A 36 -17.66 -2.34 27.36
C ILE A 36 -18.21 -3.66 26.83
N VAL A 37 -19.14 -4.25 27.57
CA VAL A 37 -19.92 -5.39 27.11
C VAL A 37 -20.99 -4.85 26.17
N GLY A 38 -20.70 -4.85 24.86
CA GLY A 38 -21.71 -4.59 23.84
C GLY A 38 -22.57 -5.85 23.63
N GLN A 39 -23.86 -5.79 23.91
CA GLN A 39 -24.80 -6.81 23.48
C GLN A 39 -25.07 -6.65 21.99
N GLY A 40 -24.60 -7.58 21.18
CA GLY A 40 -24.99 -7.68 19.77
C GLY A 40 -26.48 -8.07 19.66
N ALA A 41 -27.16 -7.60 18.61
CA ALA A 41 -28.61 -7.79 18.36
C ALA A 41 -29.06 -9.25 18.28
N GLN A 42 -28.17 -10.24 18.41
CA GLN A 42 -28.46 -11.68 18.39
C GLN A 42 -27.90 -12.45 19.59
N GLY A 43 -27.63 -11.79 20.72
CA GLY A 43 -27.29 -12.47 21.96
C GLY A 43 -25.89 -13.11 22.06
N THR A 44 -25.02 -12.91 21.09
CA THR A 44 -23.62 -13.35 21.16
C THR A 44 -22.78 -12.26 21.83
N SER A 45 -22.41 -12.47 23.10
CA SER A 45 -21.45 -11.62 23.81
C SER A 45 -20.03 -12.00 23.38
N TYR A 46 -19.40 -11.19 22.54
CA TYR A 46 -17.96 -11.30 22.27
C TYR A 46 -17.19 -10.70 23.44
N SER A 47 -16.20 -11.45 23.97
CA SER A 47 -15.33 -10.90 25.01
C SER A 47 -14.49 -9.73 24.44
N VAL A 48 -14.27 -8.69 25.24
CA VAL A 48 -13.46 -7.51 24.90
C VAL A 48 -12.14 -7.85 24.20
N PRO A 49 -11.40 -8.90 24.57
CA PRO A 49 -10.16 -9.29 23.88
C PRO A 49 -10.35 -9.65 22.40
N ILE A 50 -11.45 -10.30 22.03
CA ILE A 50 -11.73 -10.71 20.64
C ILE A 50 -12.10 -9.47 19.80
N GLN A 51 -12.91 -8.57 20.32
CA GLN A 51 -13.24 -7.32 19.63
C GLN A 51 -12.01 -6.44 19.40
N THR A 52 -11.17 -6.31 20.41
CA THR A 52 -9.91 -5.57 20.32
C THR A 52 -8.97 -6.19 19.29
N LEU A 53 -8.84 -7.52 19.30
CA LEU A 53 -8.03 -8.25 18.32
C LEU A 53 -8.56 -8.04 16.89
N LEU A 54 -9.86 -8.17 16.67
CA LEU A 54 -10.49 -7.93 15.37
C LEU A 54 -10.30 -6.49 14.91
N PHE A 55 -10.44 -5.51 15.81
CA PHE A 55 -10.23 -4.10 15.49
C PHE A 55 -8.78 -3.82 15.05
N PHE A 56 -7.77 -4.28 15.80
CA PHE A 56 -6.38 -4.09 15.43
C PHE A 56 -6.01 -4.86 14.15
N THR A 57 -6.57 -6.05 13.96
CA THR A 57 -6.38 -6.82 12.73
C THR A 57 -6.97 -6.06 11.54
N ALA A 58 -8.21 -5.57 11.63
CA ALA A 58 -8.84 -4.76 10.58
C ALA A 58 -8.03 -3.48 10.30
N LEU A 59 -7.57 -2.80 11.35
CA LEU A 59 -6.77 -1.58 11.23
C LEU A 59 -5.43 -1.83 10.53
N SER A 60 -4.80 -2.99 10.72
CA SER A 60 -3.53 -3.33 10.07
C SER A 60 -3.68 -3.56 8.56
N PHE A 61 -4.85 -3.99 8.08
CA PHE A 61 -5.13 -4.15 6.65
C PHE A 61 -5.57 -2.85 5.95
N LEU A 62 -6.03 -1.86 6.71
CA LEU A 62 -6.58 -0.62 6.16
C LEU A 62 -5.61 0.12 5.22
N PRO A 63 -4.32 0.32 5.55
CA PRO A 63 -3.37 0.98 4.64
C PRO A 63 -3.20 0.22 3.32
N ALA A 64 -3.17 -1.11 3.34
CA ALA A 64 -3.04 -1.92 2.14
C ALA A 64 -4.27 -1.78 1.22
N VAL A 65 -5.48 -1.81 1.80
CA VAL A 65 -6.73 -1.62 1.04
C VAL A 65 -6.78 -0.21 0.42
N LEU A 66 -6.41 0.82 1.17
CA LEU A 66 -6.36 2.20 0.66
C LEU A 66 -5.38 2.34 -0.52
N LEU A 67 -4.17 1.76 -0.41
CA LEU A 67 -3.21 1.76 -1.52
C LEU A 67 -3.76 1.03 -2.76
N LEU A 68 -4.48 -0.08 -2.59
CA LEU A 68 -5.11 -0.81 -3.68
C LEU A 68 -6.24 -0.04 -4.37
N MET A 69 -6.86 0.95 -3.70
CA MET A 69 -7.89 1.83 -4.26
C MET A 69 -7.31 3.07 -4.99
N THR A 70 -5.99 3.17 -5.10
CA THR A 70 -5.28 4.28 -5.74
C THR A 70 -4.51 3.82 -6.98
N GLY A 71 -3.89 4.77 -7.71
CA GLY A 71 -2.99 4.47 -8.83
C GLY A 71 -1.66 3.81 -8.46
N PHE A 72 -1.40 3.58 -7.15
CA PHE A 72 -0.15 3.02 -6.65
C PHE A 72 0.21 1.68 -7.31
N THR A 73 -0.77 0.78 -7.46
CA THR A 73 -0.56 -0.55 -8.05
C THR A 73 -0.02 -0.47 -9.47
N ARG A 74 -0.59 0.38 -10.33
CA ARG A 74 -0.11 0.60 -11.70
C ARG A 74 1.31 1.13 -11.70
N ILE A 75 1.57 2.17 -10.92
CA ILE A 75 2.85 2.87 -10.90
C ILE A 75 3.98 1.95 -10.41
N VAL A 76 3.79 1.24 -9.29
CA VAL A 76 4.84 0.38 -8.71
C VAL A 76 5.18 -0.79 -9.64
N ILE A 77 4.19 -1.36 -10.32
CA ILE A 77 4.42 -2.46 -11.27
C ILE A 77 5.18 -1.95 -12.49
N VAL A 78 4.77 -0.83 -13.07
CA VAL A 78 5.44 -0.27 -14.26
C VAL A 78 6.89 0.09 -13.95
N LEU A 79 7.18 0.72 -12.82
CA LEU A 79 8.55 1.04 -12.41
C LEU A 79 9.38 -0.23 -12.12
N SER A 80 8.74 -1.26 -11.57
CA SER A 80 9.40 -2.55 -11.35
C SER A 80 9.72 -3.26 -12.67
N LEU A 81 8.82 -3.21 -13.65
CA LEU A 81 9.04 -3.74 -14.99
C LEU A 81 10.11 -2.98 -15.75
N LEU A 82 10.18 -1.65 -15.61
CA LEU A 82 11.27 -0.85 -16.17
C LEU A 82 12.64 -1.32 -15.64
N ARG A 83 12.78 -1.52 -14.32
CA ARG A 83 14.02 -2.05 -13.74
C ARG A 83 14.39 -3.42 -14.33
N GLN A 84 13.42 -4.29 -14.51
CA GLN A 84 13.63 -5.61 -15.12
C GLN A 84 14.07 -5.48 -16.59
N ALA A 85 13.44 -4.59 -17.36
CA ALA A 85 13.77 -4.34 -18.76
C ALA A 85 15.21 -3.85 -18.94
N LEU A 86 15.69 -2.99 -18.03
CA LEU A 86 17.09 -2.54 -17.99
C LEU A 86 18.08 -3.67 -17.73
N GLY A 87 17.64 -4.78 -17.12
CA GLY A 87 18.53 -5.88 -16.74
C GLY A 87 19.35 -5.61 -15.47
N THR A 88 19.07 -4.51 -14.76
CA THR A 88 19.71 -4.21 -13.48
C THR A 88 18.98 -4.94 -12.36
N GLN A 89 19.61 -5.93 -11.73
CA GLN A 89 18.97 -6.73 -10.69
C GLN A 89 18.78 -5.96 -9.36
N ALA A 90 19.62 -4.96 -9.09
CA ALA A 90 19.68 -4.28 -7.79
C ALA A 90 19.40 -2.76 -7.83
N ALA A 91 19.46 -2.11 -8.99
CA ALA A 91 19.31 -0.66 -9.12
C ALA A 91 18.14 -0.27 -10.05
N PRO A 92 17.25 0.63 -9.64
CA PRO A 92 17.13 1.24 -8.31
C PRO A 92 16.63 0.24 -7.23
N PRO A 93 16.99 0.43 -5.93
CA PRO A 93 16.52 -0.42 -4.84
C PRO A 93 14.99 -0.39 -4.69
N ASN A 94 14.41 -1.44 -4.10
CA ASN A 94 12.95 -1.53 -3.91
C ASN A 94 12.38 -0.32 -3.14
N GLN A 95 13.10 0.17 -2.12
CA GLN A 95 12.67 1.33 -1.35
C GLN A 95 12.51 2.59 -2.22
N VAL A 96 13.42 2.79 -3.18
CA VAL A 96 13.35 3.93 -4.12
C VAL A 96 12.15 3.79 -5.06
N ILE A 97 11.90 2.58 -5.58
CA ILE A 97 10.73 2.30 -6.42
C ILE A 97 9.44 2.55 -5.65
N VAL A 98 9.32 2.02 -4.44
CA VAL A 98 8.14 2.22 -3.59
C VAL A 98 7.97 3.68 -3.22
N GLY A 99 9.04 4.37 -2.80
CA GLY A 99 9.01 5.79 -2.47
C GLY A 99 8.57 6.65 -3.65
N LEU A 100 9.17 6.45 -4.83
CA LEU A 100 8.79 7.17 -6.05
C LEU A 100 7.34 6.86 -6.45
N SER A 101 6.90 5.60 -6.32
CA SER A 101 5.52 5.21 -6.59
C SER A 101 4.52 5.91 -5.67
N LEU A 102 4.86 6.08 -4.38
CA LEU A 102 4.03 6.83 -3.44
C LEU A 102 3.95 8.32 -3.81
N PHE A 103 5.09 8.96 -4.11
CA PHE A 103 5.10 10.37 -4.53
C PHE A 103 4.26 10.60 -5.79
N LEU A 104 4.42 9.75 -6.80
CA LEU A 104 3.62 9.83 -8.04
C LEU A 104 2.14 9.56 -7.77
N THR A 105 1.82 8.63 -6.87
CA THR A 105 0.44 8.36 -6.48
C THR A 105 -0.18 9.58 -5.82
N PHE A 106 0.50 10.23 -4.88
CA PHE A 106 0.01 11.46 -4.27
C PHE A 106 -0.18 12.58 -5.30
N PHE A 107 0.75 12.70 -6.25
CA PHE A 107 0.64 13.69 -7.32
C PHE A 107 -0.58 13.45 -8.21
N VAL A 108 -0.76 12.22 -8.70
CA VAL A 108 -1.87 11.83 -9.58
C VAL A 108 -3.22 11.89 -8.86
N MET A 109 -3.24 11.44 -7.60
CA MET A 109 -4.46 11.42 -6.78
C MET A 109 -4.78 12.77 -6.13
N GLY A 110 -3.92 13.79 -6.27
CA GLY A 110 -4.09 15.11 -5.67
C GLY A 110 -5.51 15.65 -5.81
N PRO A 111 -6.08 15.78 -7.03
CA PRO A 111 -7.43 16.29 -7.21
C PRO A 111 -8.52 15.46 -6.50
N THR A 112 -8.33 14.14 -6.41
CA THR A 112 -9.26 13.25 -5.70
C THR A 112 -9.14 13.44 -4.18
N PHE A 113 -7.92 13.54 -3.66
CA PHE A 113 -7.69 13.78 -2.23
C PHE A 113 -8.17 15.16 -1.78
N ASP A 114 -8.02 16.18 -2.62
CA ASP A 114 -8.55 17.53 -2.35
C ASP A 114 -10.08 17.49 -2.22
N LYS A 115 -10.79 16.76 -3.09
CA LYS A 115 -12.23 16.55 -2.97
C LYS A 115 -12.59 15.83 -1.67
N VAL A 116 -11.89 14.75 -1.31
CA VAL A 116 -12.11 14.03 -0.05
C VAL A 116 -11.90 14.95 1.16
N TYR A 117 -10.88 15.79 1.10
CA TYR A 117 -10.58 16.74 2.16
C TYR A 117 -11.72 17.78 2.32
N ASP A 118 -12.12 18.41 1.22
CA ASP A 118 -13.11 19.50 1.26
C ASP A 118 -14.53 19.01 1.53
N GLU A 119 -14.93 17.85 0.97
CA GLU A 119 -16.30 17.35 1.06
C GLU A 119 -16.56 16.48 2.31
N ALA A 120 -15.51 15.82 2.85
CA ALA A 120 -15.65 14.90 3.96
C ALA A 120 -14.86 15.34 5.20
N TYR A 121 -13.54 15.47 5.09
CA TYR A 121 -12.69 15.70 6.27
C TYR A 121 -12.92 17.06 6.91
N LYS A 122 -12.95 18.15 6.13
CA LYS A 122 -13.14 19.51 6.64
C LYS A 122 -14.48 19.71 7.34
N PRO A 123 -15.65 19.34 6.74
CA PRO A 123 -16.93 19.43 7.44
C PRO A 123 -17.00 18.54 8.69
N PHE A 124 -16.33 17.39 8.69
CA PHE A 124 -16.24 16.51 9.86
C PHE A 124 -15.42 17.14 10.99
N SER A 125 -14.25 17.70 10.67
CA SER A 125 -13.38 18.38 11.64
C SER A 125 -14.02 19.61 12.28
N GLU A 126 -14.92 20.27 11.53
CA GLU A 126 -15.72 21.41 12.00
C GLU A 126 -17.03 20.98 12.72
N ASN A 127 -17.22 19.68 12.99
CA ASN A 127 -18.42 19.10 13.63
C ASN A 127 -19.74 19.42 12.88
N ARG A 128 -19.68 19.68 11.57
CA ARG A 128 -20.87 19.94 10.74
C ARG A 128 -21.58 18.68 10.29
N ILE A 129 -20.85 17.59 10.19
CA ILE A 129 -21.36 16.27 9.76
C ILE A 129 -20.93 15.16 10.73
N ARG A 130 -21.67 14.06 10.76
CA ARG A 130 -21.32 12.88 11.55
C ARG A 130 -20.29 12.02 10.83
N ALA A 131 -19.63 11.12 11.56
CA ALA A 131 -18.62 10.21 11.02
C ALA A 131 -19.15 9.33 9.86
N GLU A 132 -20.39 8.83 9.96
CA GLU A 132 -21.01 8.04 8.90
C GLU A 132 -21.20 8.82 7.60
N GLU A 133 -21.62 10.08 7.73
CA GLU A 133 -21.80 10.98 6.58
C GLU A 133 -20.45 11.38 5.99
N ALA A 134 -19.44 11.63 6.82
CA ALA A 134 -18.08 11.90 6.36
C ALA A 134 -17.51 10.72 5.57
N PHE A 135 -17.74 9.48 6.04
CA PHE A 135 -17.33 8.29 5.32
C PHE A 135 -18.01 8.19 3.95
N THR A 136 -19.32 8.38 3.88
CA THR A 136 -20.07 8.32 2.62
C THR A 136 -19.64 9.41 1.63
N ARG A 137 -19.42 10.64 2.12
CA ARG A 137 -18.93 11.75 1.28
C ARG A 137 -17.50 11.54 0.80
N GLY A 138 -16.63 10.95 1.65
CA GLY A 138 -15.26 10.63 1.27
C GLY A 138 -15.14 9.44 0.30
N GLU A 139 -16.09 8.50 0.37
CA GLU A 139 -16.18 7.38 -0.57
C GLU A 139 -16.48 7.85 -2.00
N ALA A 140 -17.31 8.86 -2.19
CA ALA A 140 -17.81 9.28 -3.49
C ALA A 140 -16.67 9.72 -4.46
N PRO A 141 -15.71 10.60 -4.12
CA PRO A 141 -14.60 10.93 -4.98
C PRO A 141 -13.68 9.74 -5.31
N MET A 142 -13.47 8.84 -4.33
CA MET A 142 -12.66 7.63 -4.54
C MET A 142 -13.36 6.66 -5.50
N ARG A 143 -14.67 6.53 -5.38
CA ARG A 143 -15.52 5.74 -6.28
C ARG A 143 -15.49 6.30 -7.70
N GLU A 144 -15.64 7.62 -7.86
CA GLU A 144 -15.55 8.31 -9.14
C GLU A 144 -14.22 8.02 -9.83
N PHE A 145 -13.09 8.16 -9.10
CA PHE A 145 -11.77 7.84 -9.60
C PHE A 145 -11.67 6.38 -10.06
N MET A 146 -12.06 5.43 -9.22
CA MET A 146 -11.99 4.01 -9.57
C MET A 146 -12.86 3.68 -10.79
N LEU A 147 -14.08 4.22 -10.89
CA LEU A 147 -14.95 3.99 -12.05
C LEU A 147 -14.34 4.50 -13.35
N LYS A 148 -13.71 5.66 -13.35
CA LYS A 148 -13.03 6.22 -14.53
C LYS A 148 -11.86 5.35 -15.01
N GLN A 149 -11.15 4.72 -14.10
CA GLN A 149 -9.97 3.91 -14.41
C GLN A 149 -10.32 2.44 -14.68
N THR A 150 -11.53 1.97 -14.32
CA THR A 150 -11.91 0.56 -14.45
C THR A 150 -12.50 0.28 -15.82
N ARG A 151 -12.01 -0.76 -16.48
CA ARG A 151 -12.57 -1.23 -17.74
C ARG A 151 -13.94 -1.85 -17.52
N GLN A 152 -14.90 -1.50 -18.39
CA GLN A 152 -16.26 -2.04 -18.31
C GLN A 152 -16.31 -3.58 -18.31
N ALA A 153 -15.43 -4.23 -19.04
CA ALA A 153 -15.34 -5.70 -19.09
C ALA A 153 -14.98 -6.30 -17.71
N ASP A 154 -14.11 -5.63 -16.95
CA ASP A 154 -13.73 -6.08 -15.61
C ASP A 154 -14.85 -5.85 -14.60
N VAL A 155 -15.56 -4.71 -14.69
CA VAL A 155 -16.75 -4.46 -13.84
C VAL A 155 -17.81 -5.56 -14.11
N MET A 156 -18.10 -5.86 -15.38
CA MET A 156 -19.09 -6.89 -15.74
C MET A 156 -18.67 -8.29 -15.25
N LEU A 157 -17.38 -8.63 -15.31
CA LEU A 157 -16.85 -9.89 -14.79
C LEU A 157 -17.18 -10.06 -13.30
N PHE A 158 -16.80 -9.06 -12.50
CA PHE A 158 -17.01 -9.11 -11.04
C PHE A 158 -18.49 -8.96 -10.66
N ALA A 159 -19.28 -8.19 -11.41
CA ALA A 159 -20.73 -8.11 -11.23
C ALA A 159 -21.39 -9.49 -11.45
N LYS A 160 -20.99 -10.21 -12.51
CA LYS A 160 -21.46 -11.58 -12.77
C LYS A 160 -21.06 -12.56 -11.65
N LEU A 161 -19.81 -12.50 -11.18
CA LEU A 161 -19.35 -13.31 -10.04
C LEU A 161 -20.14 -13.03 -8.75
N ALA A 162 -20.53 -11.76 -8.54
CA ALA A 162 -21.34 -11.32 -7.41
C ALA A 162 -22.86 -11.58 -7.62
N LYS A 163 -23.26 -12.19 -8.75
CA LYS A 163 -24.66 -12.45 -9.14
C LYS A 163 -25.52 -11.17 -9.15
N LEU A 164 -24.95 -10.04 -9.54
CA LEU A 164 -25.68 -8.80 -9.74
C LEU A 164 -26.36 -8.79 -11.11
N PRO A 165 -27.42 -7.97 -11.27
CA PRO A 165 -28.05 -7.75 -12.58
C PRO A 165 -27.03 -7.25 -13.60
N ALA A 166 -27.19 -7.66 -14.87
CA ALA A 166 -26.23 -7.35 -15.94
C ALA A 166 -26.21 -5.86 -16.36
N ASP A 167 -27.18 -5.09 -15.92
CA ASP A 167 -27.39 -3.67 -16.20
C ASP A 167 -26.78 -2.73 -15.15
N VAL A 168 -26.18 -3.27 -14.08
CA VAL A 168 -25.53 -2.46 -13.03
C VAL A 168 -24.35 -1.69 -13.61
N LYS A 169 -24.46 -0.35 -13.63
CA LYS A 169 -23.44 0.55 -14.18
C LYS A 169 -23.23 1.76 -13.26
N GLY A 170 -22.06 2.37 -13.41
CA GLY A 170 -21.72 3.61 -12.72
C GLY A 170 -21.81 3.50 -11.20
N GLU A 171 -22.46 4.46 -10.57
CA GLU A 171 -22.54 4.58 -9.12
C GLU A 171 -23.31 3.44 -8.43
N ALA A 172 -24.16 2.72 -9.17
CA ALA A 172 -24.90 1.58 -8.64
C ALA A 172 -24.02 0.33 -8.39
N VAL A 173 -22.76 0.32 -8.87
CA VAL A 173 -21.83 -0.79 -8.65
C VAL A 173 -21.36 -0.78 -7.20
N PRO A 174 -21.61 -1.83 -6.38
CA PRO A 174 -21.14 -1.88 -4.99
C PRO A 174 -19.61 -1.87 -4.92
N LEU A 175 -19.01 -1.25 -3.88
CA LEU A 175 -17.54 -1.22 -3.67
C LEU A 175 -16.91 -2.62 -3.66
N LYS A 176 -17.58 -3.61 -3.09
CA LYS A 176 -17.12 -5.01 -3.08
C LYS A 176 -16.91 -5.60 -4.47
N VAL A 177 -17.53 -5.04 -5.50
CA VAL A 177 -17.37 -5.39 -6.92
C VAL A 177 -16.39 -4.45 -7.60
N LEU A 178 -16.51 -3.16 -7.32
CA LEU A 178 -15.69 -2.13 -7.95
C LEU A 178 -14.20 -2.24 -7.58
N VAL A 179 -13.86 -2.45 -6.31
CA VAL A 179 -12.47 -2.53 -5.87
C VAL A 179 -11.70 -3.66 -6.56
N PRO A 180 -12.15 -4.92 -6.55
CA PRO A 180 -11.44 -5.99 -7.27
C PRO A 180 -11.44 -5.80 -8.81
N ALA A 181 -12.50 -5.22 -9.38
CA ALA A 181 -12.54 -4.89 -10.81
C ALA A 181 -11.49 -3.80 -11.14
N PHE A 182 -11.39 -2.77 -10.32
CA PHE A 182 -10.40 -1.70 -10.45
C PHE A 182 -8.98 -2.26 -10.36
N VAL A 183 -8.65 -3.04 -9.32
CA VAL A 183 -7.31 -3.63 -9.16
C VAL A 183 -6.95 -4.50 -10.37
N THR A 184 -7.89 -5.30 -10.87
CA THR A 184 -7.68 -6.13 -12.08
C THR A 184 -7.41 -5.26 -13.32
N SER A 185 -8.14 -4.15 -13.49
CA SER A 185 -7.93 -3.19 -14.58
C SER A 185 -6.58 -2.49 -14.46
N GLU A 186 -6.18 -2.11 -13.25
CA GLU A 186 -4.86 -1.51 -12.97
C GLU A 186 -3.72 -2.47 -13.31
N LEU A 187 -3.84 -3.75 -12.92
CA LEU A 187 -2.87 -4.79 -13.27
C LEU A 187 -2.74 -4.94 -14.80
N LYS A 188 -3.86 -5.04 -15.52
CA LYS A 188 -3.85 -5.14 -16.99
C LYS A 188 -3.18 -3.93 -17.63
N SER A 189 -3.51 -2.73 -17.17
CA SER A 189 -2.93 -1.48 -17.68
C SER A 189 -1.43 -1.40 -17.38
N ALA A 190 -1.01 -1.78 -16.17
CA ALA A 190 0.39 -1.82 -15.78
C ALA A 190 1.21 -2.78 -16.66
N PHE A 191 0.69 -3.99 -16.91
CA PHE A 191 1.36 -4.97 -17.76
C PHE A 191 1.39 -4.53 -19.23
N GLN A 192 0.35 -3.86 -19.73
CA GLN A 192 0.37 -3.31 -21.10
C GLN A 192 1.43 -2.23 -21.26
N ILE A 193 1.50 -1.26 -20.34
CA ILE A 193 2.53 -0.22 -20.34
C ILE A 193 3.91 -0.84 -20.18
N GLY A 194 4.07 -1.77 -19.23
CA GLY A 194 5.32 -2.47 -19.00
C GLY A 194 5.81 -3.26 -20.22
N PHE A 195 4.91 -3.91 -20.93
CA PHE A 195 5.24 -4.60 -22.16
C PHE A 195 5.77 -3.65 -23.24
N MET A 196 5.14 -2.49 -23.42
CA MET A 196 5.62 -1.48 -24.36
C MET A 196 7.02 -0.97 -24.00
N ILE A 197 7.31 -0.82 -22.70
CA ILE A 197 8.64 -0.43 -22.20
C ILE A 197 9.67 -1.52 -22.48
N PHE A 198 9.29 -2.79 -22.41
CA PHE A 198 10.20 -3.92 -22.66
C PHE A 198 10.67 -4.01 -24.10
N ILE A 199 9.84 -3.64 -25.08
CA ILE A 199 10.13 -3.83 -26.51
C ILE A 199 11.50 -3.28 -26.93
N PRO A 200 11.87 -2.00 -26.69
CA PRO A 200 13.16 -1.46 -27.13
C PRO A 200 14.33 -2.17 -26.48
N PHE A 201 14.22 -2.54 -25.20
CA PHE A 201 15.29 -3.24 -24.48
C PHE A 201 15.43 -4.71 -24.94
N LEU A 202 14.34 -5.36 -25.28
CA LEU A 202 14.30 -6.72 -25.84
C LEU A 202 14.99 -6.74 -27.22
N ILE A 203 14.76 -5.73 -28.05
CA ILE A 203 15.44 -5.61 -29.35
C ILE A 203 16.95 -5.53 -29.17
N ILE A 204 17.43 -4.73 -28.22
CA ILE A 204 18.87 -4.64 -27.90
C ILE A 204 19.41 -6.01 -27.48
N ASP A 205 18.70 -6.72 -26.58
CA ASP A 205 19.11 -8.06 -26.15
C ASP A 205 19.24 -9.04 -27.33
N MET A 206 18.25 -9.04 -28.23
CA MET A 206 18.24 -9.91 -29.39
C MET A 206 19.37 -9.58 -30.37
N VAL A 207 19.64 -8.30 -30.63
CA VAL A 207 20.73 -7.87 -31.53
C VAL A 207 22.07 -8.29 -30.95
N VAL A 208 22.33 -7.99 -29.66
CA VAL A 208 23.58 -8.36 -28.99
C VAL A 208 23.75 -9.88 -28.97
N ALA A 209 22.69 -10.64 -28.65
CA ALA A 209 22.75 -12.10 -28.67
C ALA A 209 23.09 -12.63 -30.06
N SER A 210 22.47 -12.10 -31.12
CA SER A 210 22.74 -12.49 -32.49
C SER A 210 24.20 -12.25 -32.93
N VAL A 211 24.75 -11.08 -32.55
CA VAL A 211 26.16 -10.74 -32.84
C VAL A 211 27.09 -11.68 -32.08
N LEU A 212 26.87 -11.93 -30.79
CA LEU A 212 27.74 -12.82 -30.02
C LEU A 212 27.71 -14.26 -30.53
N MET A 213 26.55 -14.76 -30.92
CA MET A 213 26.43 -16.09 -31.53
C MET A 213 27.16 -16.17 -32.86
N SER A 214 27.09 -15.14 -33.70
CA SER A 214 27.77 -15.07 -34.97
C SER A 214 29.30 -15.08 -34.83
N LEU A 215 29.81 -14.53 -33.75
CA LEU A 215 31.25 -14.53 -33.39
C LEU A 215 31.68 -15.83 -32.68
N GLY A 216 30.77 -16.79 -32.47
CA GLY A 216 31.08 -18.03 -31.77
C GLY A 216 31.24 -17.91 -30.25
N MET A 217 30.87 -16.75 -29.67
CA MET A 217 31.04 -16.44 -28.22
C MET A 217 29.86 -16.98 -27.39
N MET A 218 29.59 -18.29 -27.48
CA MET A 218 28.40 -18.91 -26.82
C MET A 218 28.48 -18.93 -25.28
N MET A 219 29.68 -18.78 -24.69
CA MET A 219 29.83 -18.82 -23.23
C MET A 219 29.61 -17.45 -22.55
N LEU A 220 29.53 -16.36 -23.30
CA LEU A 220 29.24 -15.04 -22.75
C LEU A 220 27.76 -14.82 -22.62
N SER A 221 27.34 -14.29 -21.46
CA SER A 221 25.94 -13.92 -21.24
C SER A 221 25.56 -12.69 -22.08
N PRO A 222 24.65 -12.82 -23.07
CA PRO A 222 24.23 -11.67 -23.89
C PRO A 222 23.66 -10.52 -23.07
N VAL A 223 22.96 -10.82 -21.96
CA VAL A 223 22.34 -9.82 -21.10
C VAL A 223 23.36 -8.89 -20.44
N LEU A 224 24.53 -9.45 -20.02
CA LEU A 224 25.59 -8.64 -19.43
C LEU A 224 26.26 -7.72 -20.46
N VAL A 225 26.42 -8.20 -21.69
CA VAL A 225 27.01 -7.40 -22.79
C VAL A 225 26.00 -6.33 -23.27
N ALA A 226 24.71 -6.63 -23.25
CA ALA A 226 23.65 -5.69 -23.64
C ALA A 226 23.44 -4.53 -22.63
N LEU A 227 23.79 -4.74 -21.35
CA LEU A 227 23.54 -3.77 -20.28
C LEU A 227 24.07 -2.35 -20.57
N PRO A 228 25.33 -2.13 -21.01
CA PRO A 228 25.81 -0.79 -21.34
C PRO A 228 24.99 -0.10 -22.44
N PHE A 229 24.57 -0.84 -23.45
CA PHE A 229 23.75 -0.31 -24.56
C PHE A 229 22.34 0.07 -24.10
N LYS A 230 21.75 -0.71 -23.19
CA LYS A 230 20.47 -0.39 -22.57
C LYS A 230 20.54 0.88 -21.73
N LEU A 231 21.60 1.02 -20.91
CA LEU A 231 21.79 2.22 -20.10
C LEU A 231 22.04 3.45 -20.97
N MET A 232 22.80 3.32 -22.05
CA MET A 232 23.03 4.41 -23.00
C MET A 232 21.71 4.84 -23.66
N LEU A 233 20.90 3.90 -24.18
CA LEU A 233 19.58 4.21 -24.73
C LEU A 233 18.67 4.90 -23.69
N PHE A 234 18.67 4.38 -22.47
CA PHE A 234 17.87 4.90 -21.37
C PHE A 234 18.16 6.37 -21.08
N VAL A 235 19.43 6.75 -21.05
CA VAL A 235 19.88 8.14 -20.81
C VAL A 235 19.64 9.02 -22.04
N LEU A 236 20.00 8.56 -23.26
CA LEU A 236 19.85 9.35 -24.47
C LEU A 236 18.39 9.64 -24.85
N ALA A 237 17.49 8.70 -24.59
CA ALA A 237 16.06 8.87 -24.86
C ALA A 237 15.29 9.55 -23.71
N ASP A 238 15.97 9.95 -22.63
CA ASP A 238 15.34 10.54 -21.43
C ASP A 238 14.12 9.73 -20.95
N VAL A 239 14.31 8.42 -20.82
CA VAL A 239 13.22 7.47 -20.53
C VAL A 239 12.50 7.81 -19.23
N TRP A 240 13.19 8.42 -18.25
CA TRP A 240 12.53 8.84 -17.01
C TRP A 240 11.42 9.86 -17.26
N ASN A 241 11.70 10.93 -17.98
CA ASN A 241 10.69 11.97 -18.29
C ASN A 241 9.55 11.43 -19.14
N LEU A 242 9.88 10.62 -20.16
CA LEU A 242 8.87 10.00 -21.01
C LEU A 242 7.96 9.05 -20.23
N LEU A 243 8.54 8.24 -19.35
CA LEU A 243 7.80 7.26 -18.56
C LEU A 243 6.91 7.95 -17.51
N LEU A 244 7.49 8.83 -16.70
CA LEU A 244 6.74 9.51 -15.64
C LEU A 244 5.63 10.39 -16.21
N GLY A 245 5.90 11.09 -17.32
CA GLY A 245 4.91 11.88 -18.03
C GLY A 245 3.77 11.03 -18.60
N SER A 246 4.09 9.90 -19.26
CA SER A 246 3.09 9.00 -19.82
C SER A 246 2.27 8.28 -18.73
N LEU A 247 2.91 7.90 -17.61
CA LEU A 247 2.21 7.33 -16.47
C LEU A 247 1.22 8.33 -15.86
N ALA A 248 1.65 9.57 -15.60
CA ALA A 248 0.77 10.60 -15.07
C ALA A 248 -0.39 10.88 -16.03
N ALA A 249 -0.10 11.02 -17.33
CA ALA A 249 -1.12 11.23 -18.36
C ALA A 249 -2.11 10.06 -18.48
N SER A 250 -1.69 8.83 -18.18
CA SER A 250 -2.57 7.64 -18.25
C SER A 250 -3.70 7.66 -17.22
N PHE A 251 -3.65 8.54 -16.22
CA PHE A 251 -4.71 8.75 -15.22
C PHE A 251 -5.56 10.00 -15.50
N ALA A 252 -5.15 10.86 -16.44
CA ALA A 252 -5.80 12.14 -16.70
C ALA A 252 -7.03 12.07 -17.62
N THR A 253 -7.48 10.85 -17.98
CA THR A 253 -8.63 10.62 -18.87
C THR A 253 -9.96 10.51 -18.14
#